data_871dba3afbf8721ec2d7a7222a1555ad
#
_entry.id   871dba3afbf8721ec2d7a7222a1555ad
#
_cell.length_a   1.000
_cell.length_b   1.000
_cell.length_c   1.000
_cell.angle_alpha   90.00
_cell.angle_beta   90.00
_cell.angle_gamma   90.00
#
_symmetry.space_group_name_H-M   'P 1'
#
loop_
_entity.id
_entity.type
_entity.pdbx_description
1 polymer ?
#
loop_
_entity_poly.entity_id
_entity_poly.type
_entity_poly.pdbx_seq_one_letter_code
_entity_poly.pdbx_strand_id
1 'polypeptide(L)'
;GIALKDRAAILPAGHAANAAYWWDKKAGHFVTSSFYMDKLPKWVTKFNKDNQAEPGFDMLANTKGITMTFKLAEAALQNEQLGKGNTTDMLCVSVSPTDIISHIYGTRRPEVKAAYLQLDKELAQFLKTLDAQVGRGNYLLFLSADHGGAHNPNEMKAQRIPAGGYDAKATMNKLNAHLQQKFGVDSLFNWFYAYSLHINQEAIAKANLQINKVKQEAVNFLSKDSQFAFVVDMQNLNATTLPSKLKEQLANGYNLHRSGDIQVVCNPNIVAAKVDEKYIGTTHSAWNPYDAHIPLIFMGWKVEHGQTAKTTHIIDIAPTVCSMLHIQEPNACIGETIEEVADND
;
A
#
# COMPACT_ATOMS: atom_id res chain seq x y z
N GLY A 1 12.92 -10.56 -3.23
CA GLY A 1 11.57 -10.17 -2.74
C GLY A 1 10.62 -11.36 -2.68
N ILE A 2 9.84 -11.41 -1.62
CA ILE A 2 8.88 -12.51 -1.40
C ILE A 2 7.54 -11.93 -0.97
N ALA A 3 6.46 -12.30 -1.68
CA ALA A 3 5.09 -11.91 -1.34
C ALA A 3 4.07 -12.86 -1.99
N LEU A 4 2.80 -12.69 -1.65
CA LEU A 4 1.72 -13.33 -2.41
C LEU A 4 1.24 -12.48 -3.59
N LYS A 5 1.45 -11.15 -3.55
CA LYS A 5 1.15 -10.22 -4.66
C LYS A 5 2.44 -9.95 -5.45
N ASP A 6 2.38 -9.96 -6.77
CA ASP A 6 3.50 -9.69 -7.68
C ASP A 6 4.21 -8.37 -7.38
N ARG A 7 3.47 -7.26 -7.37
CA ARG A 7 4.04 -5.93 -7.10
C ARG A 7 4.65 -5.79 -5.70
N ALA A 8 4.11 -6.51 -4.73
CA ALA A 8 4.64 -6.49 -3.36
C ALA A 8 5.94 -7.30 -3.20
N ALA A 9 6.24 -8.23 -4.12
CA ALA A 9 7.53 -8.90 -4.22
C ALA A 9 8.52 -8.08 -5.06
N ILE A 10 8.07 -7.53 -6.19
CA ILE A 10 8.92 -6.89 -7.21
C ILE A 10 9.39 -5.50 -6.77
N LEU A 11 8.47 -4.64 -6.30
CA LEU A 11 8.79 -3.23 -6.02
C LEU A 11 9.82 -3.05 -4.89
N PRO A 12 9.69 -3.73 -3.73
CA PRO A 12 10.70 -3.63 -2.68
C PRO A 12 12.04 -4.26 -3.06
N ALA A 13 12.02 -5.30 -3.90
CA ALA A 13 13.23 -5.96 -4.37
C ALA A 13 14.02 -5.09 -5.37
N GLY A 14 13.32 -4.34 -6.22
CA GLY A 14 13.92 -3.43 -7.18
C GLY A 14 14.54 -4.11 -8.41
N HIS A 15 15.15 -3.28 -9.26
CA HIS A 15 15.71 -3.74 -10.55
C HIS A 15 16.96 -4.61 -10.42
N ALA A 16 17.77 -4.39 -9.38
CA ALA A 16 19.04 -5.10 -9.16
C ALA A 16 18.87 -6.37 -8.32
N ALA A 17 17.63 -6.75 -7.99
CA ALA A 17 17.39 -7.93 -7.17
C ALA A 17 17.81 -9.23 -7.87
N ASN A 18 18.35 -10.17 -7.11
CA ASN A 18 18.65 -11.52 -7.58
C ASN A 18 17.38 -12.28 -7.96
N ALA A 19 16.28 -12.05 -7.21
CA ALA A 19 14.99 -12.69 -7.45
C ALA A 19 13.83 -11.93 -6.80
N ALA A 20 12.64 -12.11 -7.37
CA ALA A 20 11.37 -11.82 -6.74
C ALA A 20 10.42 -13.00 -6.98
N TYR A 21 9.78 -13.49 -5.92
CA TYR A 21 8.85 -14.62 -5.99
C TYR A 21 7.48 -14.20 -5.46
N TRP A 22 6.43 -14.56 -6.21
CA TRP A 22 5.05 -14.31 -5.78
C TRP A 22 4.13 -15.50 -6.11
N TRP A 23 2.98 -15.54 -5.45
CA TRP A 23 2.03 -16.62 -5.60
C TRP A 23 1.18 -16.47 -6.87
N ASP A 24 1.16 -17.48 -7.71
CA ASP A 24 0.19 -17.57 -8.81
C ASP A 24 -1.00 -18.42 -8.36
N LYS A 25 -2.16 -17.76 -8.22
CA LYS A 25 -3.40 -18.40 -7.78
C LYS A 25 -3.90 -19.47 -8.75
N LYS A 26 -3.64 -19.31 -10.05
CA LYS A 26 -4.07 -20.28 -11.09
C LYS A 26 -3.18 -21.50 -11.08
N ALA A 27 -1.89 -21.30 -10.91
CA ALA A 27 -0.91 -22.39 -10.84
C ALA A 27 -0.88 -23.09 -9.47
N GLY A 28 -1.31 -22.41 -8.41
CA GLY A 28 -1.28 -22.93 -7.04
C GLY A 28 0.12 -23.05 -6.45
N HIS A 29 1.07 -22.21 -6.88
CA HIS A 29 2.46 -22.21 -6.43
C HIS A 29 3.15 -20.84 -6.66
N PHE A 30 4.36 -20.68 -6.11
CA PHE A 30 5.18 -19.49 -6.36
C PHE A 30 5.80 -19.49 -7.75
N VAL A 31 5.84 -18.32 -8.34
CA VAL A 31 6.42 -18.05 -9.66
C VAL A 31 7.38 -16.87 -9.58
N THR A 32 8.05 -16.58 -10.68
CA THR A 32 8.89 -15.39 -10.88
C THR A 32 8.69 -14.85 -12.30
N SER A 33 9.42 -13.81 -12.67
CA SER A 33 9.46 -13.25 -14.02
C SER A 33 10.73 -13.67 -14.76
N SER A 34 10.64 -13.79 -16.09
CA SER A 34 11.81 -13.91 -16.97
C SER A 34 12.77 -12.71 -16.88
N PHE A 35 12.34 -11.60 -16.26
CA PHE A 35 13.23 -10.50 -15.91
C PHE A 35 14.34 -10.92 -14.93
N TYR A 36 14.03 -11.77 -13.95
CA TYR A 36 14.99 -12.24 -12.96
C TYR A 36 15.72 -13.50 -13.38
N MET A 37 15.00 -14.45 -13.99
CA MET A 37 15.56 -15.73 -14.37
C MET A 37 14.69 -16.50 -15.39
N ASP A 38 15.32 -17.32 -16.23
CA ASP A 38 14.60 -18.14 -17.22
C ASP A 38 13.88 -19.35 -16.59
N LYS A 39 14.40 -19.87 -15.48
CA LYS A 39 13.86 -21.05 -14.79
C LYS A 39 13.97 -20.87 -13.28
N LEU A 40 12.94 -21.34 -12.57
CA LEU A 40 12.97 -21.37 -11.10
C LEU A 40 14.16 -22.21 -10.60
N PRO A 41 14.83 -21.79 -9.53
CA PRO A 41 15.84 -22.57 -8.85
C PRO A 41 15.29 -23.93 -8.39
N LYS A 42 16.15 -24.92 -8.31
CA LYS A 42 15.74 -26.27 -7.88
C LYS A 42 15.06 -26.30 -6.53
N TRP A 43 15.50 -25.45 -5.60
CA TRP A 43 14.91 -25.37 -4.27
C TRP A 43 13.50 -24.77 -4.31
N VAL A 44 13.23 -23.76 -5.16
CA VAL A 44 11.87 -23.19 -5.34
C VAL A 44 10.96 -24.23 -5.99
N THR A 45 11.45 -24.95 -7.00
CA THR A 45 10.69 -26.03 -7.66
C THR A 45 10.33 -27.12 -6.66
N LYS A 46 11.28 -27.52 -5.80
CA LYS A 46 11.02 -28.48 -4.72
C LYS A 46 10.02 -27.92 -3.71
N PHE A 47 10.22 -26.68 -3.24
CA PHE A 47 9.31 -26.01 -2.33
C PHE A 47 7.87 -25.99 -2.86
N ASN A 48 7.70 -25.64 -4.13
CA ASN A 48 6.40 -25.60 -4.78
C ASN A 48 5.72 -26.97 -4.82
N LYS A 49 6.49 -28.04 -5.11
CA LYS A 49 5.98 -29.41 -5.09
C LYS A 49 5.49 -29.82 -3.70
N ASP A 50 6.26 -29.47 -2.66
CA ASP A 50 5.98 -29.84 -1.28
C ASP A 50 4.86 -29.01 -0.64
N ASN A 51 4.55 -27.83 -1.21
CA ASN A 51 3.62 -26.84 -0.66
C ASN A 51 2.55 -26.39 -1.67
N GLN A 52 2.28 -27.17 -2.68
CA GLN A 52 1.26 -26.87 -3.69
C GLN A 52 -0.13 -26.78 -3.04
N ALA A 53 -0.89 -25.75 -3.44
CA ALA A 53 -2.30 -25.66 -3.10
C ALA A 53 -3.17 -26.05 -4.28
N GLU A 54 -4.44 -26.37 -4.01
CA GLU A 54 -5.42 -26.59 -5.06
C GLU A 54 -5.53 -25.35 -5.95
N PRO A 55 -5.55 -25.52 -7.28
CA PRO A 55 -5.73 -24.39 -8.20
C PRO A 55 -6.97 -23.59 -7.86
N GLY A 56 -6.81 -22.28 -7.77
CA GLY A 56 -7.90 -21.37 -7.39
C GLY A 56 -8.05 -21.12 -5.89
N PHE A 57 -7.33 -21.85 -5.02
CA PHE A 57 -7.33 -21.56 -3.57
C PHE A 57 -6.83 -20.13 -3.30
N ASP A 58 -7.60 -19.39 -2.52
CA ASP A 58 -7.28 -17.98 -2.23
C ASP A 58 -6.35 -17.85 -1.02
N MET A 59 -5.06 -17.89 -1.28
CA MET A 59 -4.02 -17.67 -0.26
C MET A 59 -4.10 -16.26 0.34
N LEU A 60 -4.52 -15.27 -0.42
CA LEU A 60 -4.62 -13.88 0.04
C LEU A 60 -5.74 -13.69 1.05
N ALA A 61 -6.85 -14.42 0.89
CA ALA A 61 -7.99 -14.35 1.79
C ALA A 61 -7.91 -15.34 2.97
N ASN A 62 -6.74 -15.94 3.22
CA ASN A 62 -6.58 -17.00 4.21
C ASN A 62 -5.30 -16.84 5.03
N THR A 63 -5.37 -17.18 6.32
CA THR A 63 -4.19 -17.15 7.21
C THR A 63 -3.07 -18.12 6.79
N LYS A 64 -3.39 -19.19 6.02
CA LYS A 64 -2.38 -20.05 5.39
C LYS A 64 -1.42 -19.29 4.49
N GLY A 65 -1.89 -18.18 3.87
CA GLY A 65 -1.02 -17.32 3.07
C GLY A 65 0.08 -16.65 3.89
N ILE A 66 -0.19 -16.29 5.15
CA ILE A 66 0.83 -15.75 6.06
C ILE A 66 1.91 -16.82 6.29
N THR A 67 1.52 -18.02 6.70
CA THR A 67 2.42 -19.15 6.89
C THR A 67 3.23 -19.47 5.63
N MET A 68 2.58 -19.45 4.47
CA MET A 68 3.23 -19.77 3.20
C MET A 68 4.29 -18.73 2.81
N THR A 69 4.04 -17.45 3.07
CA THR A 69 4.99 -16.36 2.84
C THR A 69 6.24 -16.55 3.70
N PHE A 70 6.09 -16.79 4.99
CA PHE A 70 7.24 -17.01 5.89
C PHE A 70 7.99 -18.31 5.59
N LYS A 71 7.30 -19.40 5.26
CA LYS A 71 7.96 -20.65 4.84
C LYS A 71 8.87 -20.44 3.63
N LEU A 72 8.41 -19.67 2.62
CA LEU A 72 9.26 -19.38 1.46
C LEU A 72 10.43 -18.46 1.84
N ALA A 73 10.21 -17.48 2.74
CA ALA A 73 11.27 -16.60 3.23
C ALA A 73 12.35 -17.41 3.99
N GLU A 74 11.97 -18.34 4.84
CA GLU A 74 12.90 -19.27 5.52
C GLU A 74 13.65 -20.17 4.53
N ALA A 75 12.94 -20.70 3.53
CA ALA A 75 13.56 -21.52 2.49
C ALA A 75 14.57 -20.70 1.65
N ALA A 76 14.26 -19.45 1.33
CA ALA A 76 15.20 -18.55 0.65
C ALA A 76 16.42 -18.25 1.51
N LEU A 77 16.22 -17.88 2.76
CA LEU A 77 17.30 -17.62 3.72
C LEU A 77 18.30 -18.79 3.77
N GLN A 78 17.78 -20.04 3.80
CA GLN A 78 18.58 -21.26 3.88
C GLN A 78 19.28 -21.59 2.56
N ASN A 79 18.55 -21.61 1.46
CA ASN A 79 19.08 -22.11 0.19
C ASN A 79 19.99 -21.08 -0.53
N GLU A 80 19.73 -19.80 -0.33
CA GLU A 80 20.56 -18.72 -0.88
C GLU A 80 21.68 -18.30 0.10
N GLN A 81 21.77 -18.94 1.26
CA GLN A 81 22.81 -18.68 2.28
C GLN A 81 22.86 -17.20 2.69
N LEU A 82 21.69 -16.54 2.79
CA LEU A 82 21.63 -15.11 3.11
C LEU A 82 22.24 -14.83 4.48
N GLY A 83 23.04 -13.75 4.56
CA GLY A 83 23.78 -13.35 5.74
C GLY A 83 25.03 -14.18 6.01
N LYS A 84 25.47 -15.05 5.06
CA LYS A 84 26.70 -15.87 5.20
C LYS A 84 27.86 -15.38 4.34
N GLY A 85 27.60 -14.45 3.42
CA GLY A 85 28.61 -13.87 2.54
C GLY A 85 29.42 -12.74 3.20
N ASN A 86 30.27 -12.12 2.40
CA ASN A 86 31.08 -10.95 2.79
C ASN A 86 30.40 -9.61 2.42
N THR A 87 29.21 -9.67 1.82
CA THR A 87 28.41 -8.52 1.44
C THR A 87 27.09 -8.55 2.17
N THR A 88 26.49 -7.39 2.37
CA THR A 88 25.16 -7.29 2.99
C THR A 88 24.10 -7.83 2.02
N ASP A 89 23.32 -8.77 2.49
CA ASP A 89 22.13 -9.28 1.80
C ASP A 89 20.89 -8.51 2.23
N MET A 90 19.89 -8.40 1.34
CA MET A 90 18.60 -7.79 1.65
C MET A 90 17.47 -8.78 1.31
N LEU A 91 16.62 -9.08 2.29
CA LEU A 91 15.43 -9.91 2.12
C LEU A 91 14.17 -9.08 2.40
N CYS A 92 13.38 -8.82 1.36
CA CYS A 92 12.10 -8.12 1.46
C CYS A 92 10.96 -9.15 1.52
N VAL A 93 10.17 -9.12 2.60
CA VAL A 93 9.02 -10.02 2.82
C VAL A 93 7.76 -9.18 3.02
N SER A 94 6.75 -9.37 2.16
CA SER A 94 5.48 -8.67 2.27
C SER A 94 4.34 -9.63 2.59
N VAL A 95 3.60 -9.35 3.67
CA VAL A 95 2.54 -10.21 4.20
C VAL A 95 1.18 -9.60 3.83
N SER A 96 0.65 -9.99 2.68
CA SER A 96 -0.57 -9.43 2.09
C SER A 96 -1.91 -9.92 2.69
N PRO A 97 -2.04 -11.10 3.35
CA PRO A 97 -3.34 -11.57 3.84
C PRO A 97 -4.00 -10.69 4.90
N THR A 98 -3.24 -9.98 5.73
CA THR A 98 -3.79 -9.07 6.74
C THR A 98 -4.66 -7.99 6.11
N ASP A 99 -4.23 -7.44 4.96
CA ASP A 99 -4.97 -6.47 4.17
C ASP A 99 -6.25 -7.09 3.57
N ILE A 100 -6.11 -8.17 2.81
CA ILE A 100 -7.25 -8.77 2.07
C ILE A 100 -8.32 -9.31 3.02
N ILE A 101 -7.94 -9.93 4.13
CA ILE A 101 -8.88 -10.38 5.16
C ILE A 101 -9.62 -9.18 5.76
N SER A 102 -8.93 -8.05 5.99
CA SER A 102 -9.56 -6.81 6.46
C SER A 102 -10.53 -6.24 5.43
N HIS A 103 -10.18 -6.26 4.14
CA HIS A 103 -11.09 -5.84 3.06
C HIS A 103 -12.39 -6.64 3.04
N ILE A 104 -12.32 -7.95 3.29
CA ILE A 104 -13.49 -8.85 3.26
C ILE A 104 -14.35 -8.69 4.49
N TYR A 105 -13.75 -8.66 5.67
CA TYR A 105 -14.45 -8.81 6.95
C TYR A 105 -14.54 -7.52 7.78
N GLY A 106 -13.76 -6.48 7.46
CA GLY A 106 -13.65 -5.30 8.31
C GLY A 106 -12.64 -5.49 9.45
N THR A 107 -12.11 -4.39 9.99
CA THR A 107 -10.95 -4.40 10.91
C THR A 107 -11.20 -5.01 12.30
N ARG A 108 -12.44 -5.20 12.72
CA ARG A 108 -12.79 -5.65 14.09
C ARG A 108 -13.28 -7.10 14.17
N ARG A 109 -13.25 -7.85 13.08
CA ARG A 109 -13.78 -9.21 13.02
C ARG A 109 -12.79 -10.25 13.53
N PRO A 110 -13.29 -11.40 14.02
CA PRO A 110 -12.46 -12.52 14.49
C PRO A 110 -11.45 -13.01 13.46
N GLU A 111 -11.81 -12.97 12.17
CA GLU A 111 -10.96 -13.40 11.06
C GLU A 111 -9.70 -12.52 10.96
N VAL A 112 -9.84 -11.21 11.16
CA VAL A 112 -8.70 -10.28 11.18
C VAL A 112 -7.83 -10.49 12.41
N LYS A 113 -8.44 -10.69 13.59
CA LYS A 113 -7.71 -11.07 14.81
C LYS A 113 -6.92 -12.36 14.60
N ALA A 114 -7.53 -13.38 13.97
CA ALA A 114 -6.85 -14.64 13.67
C ALA A 114 -5.66 -14.42 12.71
N ALA A 115 -5.78 -13.53 11.72
CA ALA A 115 -4.69 -13.19 10.82
C ALA A 115 -3.50 -12.56 11.56
N TYR A 116 -3.75 -11.61 12.46
CA TYR A 116 -2.67 -10.99 13.25
C TYR A 116 -2.04 -11.96 14.26
N LEU A 117 -2.81 -12.83 14.90
CA LEU A 117 -2.26 -13.87 15.77
C LEU A 117 -1.40 -14.88 14.99
N GLN A 118 -1.79 -15.20 13.75
CA GLN A 118 -0.97 -16.04 12.87
C GLN A 118 0.31 -15.31 12.45
N LEU A 119 0.22 -14.02 12.11
CA LEU A 119 1.37 -13.20 11.76
C LEU A 119 2.38 -13.15 12.91
N ASP A 120 1.93 -12.89 14.13
CA ASP A 120 2.76 -12.88 15.35
C ASP A 120 3.52 -14.20 15.55
N LYS A 121 2.80 -15.32 15.40
CA LYS A 121 3.38 -16.67 15.52
C LYS A 121 4.46 -16.92 14.45
N GLU A 122 4.17 -16.61 13.19
CA GLU A 122 5.11 -16.84 12.09
C GLU A 122 6.32 -15.91 12.18
N LEU A 123 6.11 -14.65 12.57
CA LEU A 123 7.20 -13.70 12.78
C LEU A 123 8.11 -14.17 13.93
N ALA A 124 7.54 -14.63 15.05
CA ALA A 124 8.33 -15.17 16.15
C ALA A 124 9.15 -16.39 15.73
N GLN A 125 8.62 -17.27 14.88
CA GLN A 125 9.37 -18.41 14.33
C GLN A 125 10.47 -17.95 13.37
N PHE A 126 10.16 -17.00 12.49
CA PHE A 126 11.14 -16.45 11.55
C PHE A 126 12.32 -15.77 12.25
N LEU A 127 12.07 -15.01 13.33
CA LEU A 127 13.12 -14.42 14.15
C LEU A 127 14.04 -15.49 14.78
N LYS A 128 13.50 -16.61 15.27
CA LYS A 128 14.32 -17.73 15.74
C LYS A 128 15.17 -18.34 14.64
N THR A 129 14.64 -18.42 13.42
CA THR A 129 15.39 -18.92 12.26
C THR A 129 16.52 -17.96 11.90
N LEU A 130 16.29 -16.64 11.92
CA LEU A 130 17.32 -15.61 11.72
C LEU A 130 18.41 -15.69 12.80
N ASP A 131 18.04 -15.75 14.06
CA ASP A 131 18.99 -15.90 15.17
C ASP A 131 19.88 -17.13 15.03
N ALA A 132 19.28 -18.27 14.61
CA ALA A 132 20.01 -19.52 14.42
C ALA A 132 20.93 -19.52 13.19
N GLN A 133 20.51 -18.89 12.10
CA GLN A 133 21.23 -18.93 10.84
C GLN A 133 22.24 -17.78 10.65
N VAL A 134 21.82 -16.56 10.96
CA VAL A 134 22.64 -15.34 10.78
C VAL A 134 23.38 -15.00 12.06
N GLY A 135 22.76 -15.26 13.19
CA GLY A 135 23.26 -14.89 14.51
C GLY A 135 22.58 -13.63 15.04
N ARG A 136 22.22 -13.68 16.31
CA ARG A 136 21.60 -12.56 17.00
C ARG A 136 22.52 -11.33 16.95
N GLY A 137 21.97 -10.19 16.54
CA GLY A 137 22.73 -8.93 16.39
C GLY A 137 23.52 -8.80 15.09
N ASN A 138 23.49 -9.79 14.20
CA ASN A 138 24.17 -9.75 12.90
C ASN A 138 23.20 -9.43 11.75
N TYR A 139 21.96 -9.10 12.03
CA TYR A 139 20.98 -8.64 11.05
C TYR A 139 20.24 -7.43 11.57
N LEU A 140 19.93 -6.51 10.68
CA LEU A 140 19.00 -5.41 10.88
C LEU A 140 17.65 -5.82 10.35
N LEU A 141 16.60 -5.77 11.17
CA LEU A 141 15.23 -5.95 10.75
C LEU A 141 14.48 -4.63 10.92
N PHE A 142 13.75 -4.24 9.91
CA PHE A 142 12.72 -3.21 10.04
C PHE A 142 11.37 -3.75 9.61
N LEU A 143 10.32 -3.34 10.32
CA LEU A 143 8.94 -3.72 10.04
C LEU A 143 8.09 -2.47 9.94
N SER A 144 7.32 -2.40 8.87
CA SER A 144 6.34 -1.34 8.66
C SER A 144 5.10 -1.92 7.96
N ALA A 145 4.16 -1.03 7.61
CA ALA A 145 3.02 -1.33 6.78
C ALA A 145 2.91 -0.27 5.68
N ASP A 146 2.26 -0.60 4.57
CA ASP A 146 1.96 0.33 3.49
C ASP A 146 0.80 1.27 3.86
N HIS A 147 -0.13 0.81 4.69
CA HIS A 147 -1.26 1.59 5.22
C HIS A 147 -1.91 0.89 6.42
N GLY A 148 -2.76 1.61 7.12
CA GLY A 148 -3.72 1.06 8.07
C GLY A 148 -5.05 0.71 7.39
N GLY A 149 -6.19 0.91 8.06
CA GLY A 149 -7.49 0.63 7.46
C GLY A 149 -8.66 1.25 8.23
N ALA A 150 -9.67 1.71 7.49
CA ALA A 150 -10.88 2.25 8.06
C ALA A 150 -11.69 1.16 8.80
N HIS A 151 -12.47 1.57 9.78
CA HIS A 151 -13.47 0.68 10.36
C HIS A 151 -14.63 0.46 9.37
N ASN A 152 -15.33 -0.66 9.52
CA ASN A 152 -16.51 -0.92 8.72
C ASN A 152 -17.56 0.19 8.91
N PRO A 153 -18.06 0.82 7.84
CA PRO A 153 -18.99 1.95 7.95
C PRO A 153 -20.30 1.62 8.67
N ASN A 154 -20.83 0.40 8.53
CA ASN A 154 -22.06 0.01 9.21
C ASN A 154 -21.85 -0.17 10.72
N GLU A 155 -20.68 -0.66 11.14
CA GLU A 155 -20.30 -0.72 12.55
C GLU A 155 -20.16 0.69 13.15
N MET A 156 -19.60 1.65 12.40
CA MET A 156 -19.51 3.04 12.84
C MET A 156 -20.90 3.68 12.99
N LYS A 157 -21.79 3.49 12.00
CA LYS A 157 -23.18 3.97 12.07
C LYS A 157 -23.93 3.38 13.27
N ALA A 158 -23.74 2.10 13.59
CA ALA A 158 -24.33 1.46 14.76
C ALA A 158 -23.87 2.12 16.08
N GLN A 159 -22.68 2.71 16.08
CA GLN A 159 -22.15 3.51 17.20
C GLN A 159 -22.49 5.00 17.09
N ARG A 160 -23.38 5.40 16.18
CA ARG A 160 -23.77 6.80 15.91
C ARG A 160 -22.62 7.69 15.45
N ILE A 161 -21.59 7.10 14.85
CA ILE A 161 -20.48 7.83 14.24
C ILE A 161 -20.81 8.00 12.74
N PRO A 162 -20.70 9.23 12.19
CA PRO A 162 -20.90 9.47 10.77
C PRO A 162 -19.95 8.60 9.95
N ALA A 163 -20.51 7.82 9.03
CA ALA A 163 -19.76 6.90 8.17
C ALA A 163 -20.55 6.56 6.92
N GLY A 164 -19.90 6.07 5.89
CA GLY A 164 -20.56 5.69 4.64
C GLY A 164 -19.58 5.23 3.58
N GLY A 165 -20.03 5.29 2.34
CA GLY A 165 -19.20 4.99 1.21
C GLY A 165 -19.67 5.74 -0.03
N TYR A 166 -18.82 5.93 -0.98
CA TYR A 166 -19.17 6.50 -2.26
C TYR A 166 -18.86 5.50 -3.39
N ASP A 167 -19.75 5.49 -4.37
CA ASP A 167 -19.57 4.74 -5.61
C ASP A 167 -18.92 5.67 -6.65
N ALA A 168 -17.64 5.45 -6.95
CA ALA A 168 -16.88 6.26 -7.89
C ALA A 168 -17.54 6.33 -9.28
N LYS A 169 -18.06 5.20 -9.78
CA LYS A 169 -18.73 5.15 -11.08
C LYS A 169 -20.03 5.96 -11.07
N ALA A 170 -20.85 5.80 -10.05
CA ALA A 170 -22.09 6.56 -9.92
C ALA A 170 -21.82 8.06 -9.76
N THR A 171 -20.81 8.44 -8.98
CA THR A 171 -20.38 9.85 -8.80
C THR A 171 -19.90 10.45 -10.13
N MET A 172 -19.04 9.72 -10.86
CA MET A 172 -18.57 10.17 -12.18
C MET A 172 -19.71 10.33 -13.18
N ASN A 173 -20.66 9.40 -13.21
CA ASN A 173 -21.83 9.50 -14.10
C ASN A 173 -22.68 10.72 -13.77
N LYS A 174 -22.93 11.02 -12.50
CA LYS A 174 -23.65 12.23 -12.07
C LYS A 174 -22.91 13.50 -12.47
N LEU A 175 -21.60 13.54 -12.30
CA LEU A 175 -20.75 14.65 -12.72
C LEU A 175 -20.84 14.86 -14.23
N ASN A 176 -20.65 13.81 -15.04
CA ASN A 176 -20.72 13.91 -16.49
C ASN A 176 -22.11 14.37 -16.97
N ALA A 177 -23.18 13.87 -16.38
CA ALA A 177 -24.55 14.31 -16.69
C ALA A 177 -24.75 15.81 -16.39
N HIS A 178 -24.24 16.30 -15.25
CA HIS A 178 -24.25 17.72 -14.91
C HIS A 178 -23.45 18.56 -15.92
N LEU A 179 -22.23 18.12 -16.25
CA LEU A 179 -21.37 18.82 -17.22
C LEU A 179 -21.94 18.81 -18.64
N GLN A 180 -22.64 17.73 -19.03
CA GLN A 180 -23.36 17.66 -20.31
C GLN A 180 -24.46 18.71 -20.40
N GLN A 181 -25.22 18.91 -19.33
CA GLN A 181 -26.24 20.00 -19.27
C GLN A 181 -25.61 21.39 -19.39
N LYS A 182 -24.39 21.57 -18.84
CA LYS A 182 -23.70 22.87 -18.81
C LYS A 182 -22.97 23.20 -20.10
N PHE A 183 -22.29 22.22 -20.69
CA PHE A 183 -21.38 22.40 -21.83
C PHE A 183 -21.85 21.72 -23.12
N GLY A 184 -22.93 20.96 -23.10
CA GLY A 184 -23.47 20.25 -24.26
C GLY A 184 -22.62 19.06 -24.73
N VAL A 185 -21.64 18.62 -23.93
CA VAL A 185 -20.69 17.55 -24.26
C VAL A 185 -20.76 16.44 -23.23
N ASP A 186 -20.88 15.21 -23.70
CA ASP A 186 -20.88 14.03 -22.84
C ASP A 186 -19.47 13.59 -22.47
N SER A 187 -19.36 12.89 -21.33
CA SER A 187 -18.14 12.16 -20.91
C SER A 187 -16.88 13.03 -20.84
N LEU A 188 -17.00 14.21 -20.24
CA LEU A 188 -15.86 15.12 -20.02
C LEU A 188 -14.86 14.60 -18.99
N PHE A 189 -15.26 13.59 -18.18
CA PHE A 189 -14.37 12.80 -17.33
C PHE A 189 -14.53 11.33 -17.69
N ASN A 190 -13.42 10.62 -17.90
CA ASN A 190 -13.40 9.22 -18.35
C ASN A 190 -12.97 8.21 -17.28
N TRP A 191 -12.29 8.66 -16.22
CA TRP A 191 -11.85 7.81 -15.11
C TRP A 191 -12.06 8.49 -13.76
N PHE A 192 -12.52 7.69 -12.78
CA PHE A 192 -12.49 8.05 -11.36
C PHE A 192 -11.91 6.83 -10.62
N TYR A 193 -10.63 6.92 -10.30
CA TYR A 193 -9.88 5.83 -9.67
C TYR A 193 -8.95 6.40 -8.61
N ALA A 194 -8.75 5.68 -7.50
CA ALA A 194 -7.88 6.08 -6.39
C ALA A 194 -8.12 7.54 -5.94
N TYR A 195 -9.39 7.93 -5.80
CA TYR A 195 -9.83 9.28 -5.40
C TYR A 195 -9.50 10.40 -6.40
N SER A 196 -8.99 10.05 -7.57
CA SER A 196 -8.62 10.99 -8.65
C SER A 196 -9.56 10.87 -9.83
N LEU A 197 -10.03 12.02 -10.34
CA LEU A 197 -10.79 12.12 -11.58
C LEU A 197 -9.87 12.58 -12.71
N HIS A 198 -9.97 11.89 -13.84
CA HIS A 198 -9.21 12.16 -15.05
C HIS A 198 -10.09 12.77 -16.11
N ILE A 199 -9.68 13.93 -16.61
CA ILE A 199 -10.41 14.65 -17.64
C ILE A 199 -10.21 13.97 -19.00
N ASN A 200 -11.25 13.99 -19.83
CA ASN A 200 -11.20 13.52 -21.20
C ASN A 200 -10.64 14.62 -22.10
N GLN A 201 -9.32 14.67 -22.27
CA GLN A 201 -8.62 15.67 -23.05
C GLN A 201 -9.11 15.73 -24.50
N GLU A 202 -9.43 14.57 -25.09
CA GLU A 202 -9.91 14.48 -26.46
C GLU A 202 -11.31 15.12 -26.61
N ALA A 203 -12.23 14.85 -25.69
CA ALA A 203 -13.55 15.47 -25.69
C ALA A 203 -13.48 16.98 -25.49
N ILE A 204 -12.60 17.47 -24.61
CA ILE A 204 -12.33 18.88 -24.38
C ILE A 204 -11.84 19.55 -25.68
N ALA A 205 -10.84 18.97 -26.34
CA ALA A 205 -10.24 19.49 -27.55
C ALA A 205 -11.25 19.52 -28.72
N LYS A 206 -11.98 18.43 -28.96
CA LYS A 206 -13.01 18.32 -29.99
C LYS A 206 -14.12 19.39 -29.86
N ALA A 207 -14.51 19.65 -28.62
CA ALA A 207 -15.57 20.61 -28.32
C ALA A 207 -15.06 22.04 -28.17
N ASN A 208 -13.76 22.28 -28.34
CA ASN A 208 -13.11 23.56 -28.13
C ASN A 208 -13.46 24.24 -26.80
N LEU A 209 -13.51 23.42 -25.72
CA LEU A 209 -13.84 23.89 -24.40
C LEU A 209 -12.60 24.42 -23.67
N GLN A 210 -12.79 25.38 -22.78
CA GLN A 210 -11.76 25.85 -21.88
C GLN A 210 -11.65 24.89 -20.70
N ILE A 211 -10.57 24.11 -20.63
CA ILE A 211 -10.34 23.08 -19.63
C ILE A 211 -10.52 23.58 -18.19
N ASN A 212 -10.02 24.78 -17.89
CA ASN A 212 -10.13 25.37 -16.54
C ASN A 212 -11.58 25.66 -16.15
N LYS A 213 -12.46 26.02 -17.11
CA LYS A 213 -13.90 26.19 -16.82
C LYS A 213 -14.58 24.85 -16.51
N VAL A 214 -14.20 23.81 -17.25
CA VAL A 214 -14.73 22.47 -17.00
C VAL A 214 -14.27 21.95 -15.64
N LYS A 215 -12.98 22.09 -15.29
CA LYS A 215 -12.45 21.72 -13.98
C LYS A 215 -13.10 22.50 -12.84
N GLN A 216 -13.24 23.81 -12.98
CA GLN A 216 -13.89 24.64 -11.97
C GLN A 216 -15.36 24.23 -11.73
N GLU A 217 -16.10 23.93 -12.78
CA GLU A 217 -17.48 23.45 -12.66
C GLU A 217 -17.55 22.07 -12.00
N ALA A 218 -16.62 21.17 -12.33
CA ALA A 218 -16.52 19.87 -11.70
C ALA A 218 -16.19 19.98 -10.20
N VAL A 219 -15.25 20.85 -9.81
CA VAL A 219 -14.94 21.14 -8.41
C VAL A 219 -16.18 21.69 -7.69
N ASN A 220 -16.87 22.67 -8.29
CA ASN A 220 -18.07 23.26 -7.71
C ASN A 220 -19.20 22.25 -7.53
N PHE A 221 -19.35 21.31 -8.46
CA PHE A 221 -20.36 20.26 -8.39
C PHE A 221 -20.04 19.24 -7.27
N LEU A 222 -18.82 18.71 -7.29
CA LEU A 222 -18.38 17.69 -6.33
C LEU A 222 -18.27 18.22 -4.90
N SER A 223 -17.92 19.49 -4.71
CA SER A 223 -17.84 20.12 -3.38
C SER A 223 -19.18 20.24 -2.66
N LYS A 224 -20.29 20.03 -3.36
CA LYS A 224 -21.62 19.98 -2.75
C LYS A 224 -21.96 18.58 -2.19
N ASP A 225 -21.17 17.57 -2.53
CA ASP A 225 -21.38 16.22 -2.01
C ASP A 225 -20.80 16.13 -0.59
N SER A 226 -21.67 15.86 0.38
CA SER A 226 -21.30 15.77 1.81
C SER A 226 -20.31 14.65 2.14
N GLN A 227 -20.03 13.76 1.19
CA GLN A 227 -19.02 12.70 1.38
C GLN A 227 -17.60 13.23 1.26
N PHE A 228 -17.40 14.36 0.58
CA PHE A 228 -16.08 14.93 0.34
C PHE A 228 -15.81 16.12 1.27
N ALA A 229 -14.70 16.07 1.99
CA ALA A 229 -14.21 17.19 2.81
C ALA A 229 -13.58 18.27 1.92
N PHE A 230 -12.83 17.85 0.89
CA PHE A 230 -12.22 18.75 -0.10
C PHE A 230 -12.29 18.15 -1.48
N VAL A 231 -12.36 19.02 -2.48
CA VAL A 231 -12.23 18.70 -3.90
C VAL A 231 -11.20 19.65 -4.50
N VAL A 232 -10.11 19.10 -5.02
CA VAL A 232 -8.90 19.87 -5.36
C VAL A 232 -8.58 19.74 -6.85
N ASP A 233 -8.52 20.85 -7.57
CA ASP A 233 -7.82 20.91 -8.86
C ASP A 233 -6.32 20.84 -8.61
N MET A 234 -5.70 19.72 -8.98
CA MET A 234 -4.31 19.43 -8.63
C MET A 234 -3.30 20.37 -9.27
N GLN A 235 -3.62 20.96 -10.43
CA GLN A 235 -2.77 21.99 -11.03
C GLN A 235 -2.82 23.32 -10.27
N ASN A 236 -3.89 23.54 -9.49
CA ASN A 236 -4.10 24.73 -8.67
C ASN A 236 -3.95 24.44 -7.15
N LEU A 237 -3.29 23.36 -6.79
CA LEU A 237 -3.10 22.92 -5.38
C LEU A 237 -2.53 24.04 -4.49
N ASN A 238 -1.59 24.83 -5.01
CA ASN A 238 -0.97 25.91 -4.25
C ASN A 238 -1.95 27.01 -3.86
N ALA A 239 -2.96 27.28 -4.69
CA ALA A 239 -4.00 28.27 -4.42
C ALA A 239 -5.14 27.72 -3.54
N THR A 240 -5.16 26.40 -3.27
CA THR A 240 -6.22 25.75 -2.47
C THR A 240 -5.90 25.81 -0.99
N THR A 241 -6.86 26.23 -0.18
CA THR A 241 -6.74 26.22 1.28
C THR A 241 -7.00 24.82 1.82
N LEU A 242 -5.96 24.19 2.36
CA LEU A 242 -5.97 22.85 2.95
C LEU A 242 -5.13 22.83 4.23
N PRO A 243 -5.37 21.86 5.13
CA PRO A 243 -4.41 21.57 6.20
C PRO A 243 -3.01 21.31 5.63
N SER A 244 -1.97 21.88 6.23
CA SER A 244 -0.60 21.83 5.68
C SER A 244 -0.11 20.42 5.38
N LYS A 245 -0.28 19.48 6.32
CA LYS A 245 0.10 18.06 6.13
C LYS A 245 -0.64 17.41 4.96
N LEU A 246 -1.93 17.66 4.80
CA LEU A 246 -2.71 17.12 3.68
C LEU A 246 -2.22 17.72 2.35
N LYS A 247 -1.94 19.03 2.32
CA LYS A 247 -1.43 19.71 1.13
C LYS A 247 -0.07 19.13 0.70
N GLU A 248 0.81 18.88 1.65
CA GLU A 248 2.10 18.25 1.43
C GLU A 248 1.95 16.82 0.88
N GLN A 249 1.09 15.99 1.48
CA GLN A 249 0.81 14.64 1.00
C GLN A 249 0.27 14.63 -0.43
N LEU A 250 -0.65 15.54 -0.76
CA LEU A 250 -1.18 15.69 -2.11
C LEU A 250 -0.09 16.13 -3.10
N ALA A 251 0.76 17.08 -2.70
CA ALA A 251 1.87 17.55 -3.54
C ALA A 251 2.87 16.44 -3.83
N ASN A 252 3.28 15.69 -2.80
CA ASN A 252 4.26 14.60 -2.92
C ASN A 252 3.71 13.41 -3.74
N GLY A 253 2.40 13.16 -3.69
CA GLY A 253 1.74 12.11 -4.47
C GLY A 253 1.36 12.50 -5.90
N TYR A 254 1.54 13.76 -6.30
CA TYR A 254 1.10 14.25 -7.59
C TYR A 254 2.17 14.19 -8.67
N ASN A 255 1.81 13.60 -9.81
CA ASN A 255 2.61 13.62 -11.03
C ASN A 255 1.75 14.14 -12.20
N LEU A 256 2.19 15.23 -12.85
CA LEU A 256 1.46 15.92 -13.91
C LEU A 256 0.99 14.99 -15.05
N HIS A 257 1.76 13.96 -15.37
CA HIS A 257 1.49 13.05 -16.49
C HIS A 257 0.78 11.75 -16.12
N ARG A 258 0.62 11.45 -14.80
CA ARG A 258 0.09 10.17 -14.32
C ARG A 258 -1.09 10.32 -13.37
N SER A 259 -1.14 11.41 -12.61
CA SER A 259 -2.21 11.65 -11.65
C SER A 259 -3.45 12.22 -12.34
N GLY A 260 -4.62 12.07 -11.72
CA GLY A 260 -5.83 12.72 -12.18
C GLY A 260 -5.80 14.24 -12.02
N ASP A 261 -6.70 14.91 -12.70
CA ASP A 261 -6.79 16.38 -12.72
C ASP A 261 -7.43 16.92 -11.44
N ILE A 262 -8.39 16.17 -10.88
CA ILE A 262 -9.12 16.55 -9.67
C ILE A 262 -8.99 15.44 -8.64
N GLN A 263 -8.54 15.79 -7.45
CA GLN A 263 -8.47 14.88 -6.30
C GLN A 263 -9.63 15.16 -5.35
N VAL A 264 -10.35 14.13 -4.94
CA VAL A 264 -11.30 14.22 -3.84
C VAL A 264 -10.67 13.73 -2.53
N VAL A 265 -10.99 14.40 -1.45
CA VAL A 265 -10.62 14.04 -0.09
C VAL A 265 -11.89 13.71 0.67
N CYS A 266 -12.10 12.46 1.00
CA CYS A 266 -13.30 12.04 1.72
C CYS A 266 -13.33 12.54 3.16
N ASN A 267 -14.53 12.74 3.70
CA ASN A 267 -14.71 12.87 5.14
C ASN A 267 -14.28 11.57 5.86
N PRO A 268 -13.84 11.66 7.13
CA PRO A 268 -13.51 10.48 7.91
C PRO A 268 -14.61 9.42 7.89
N ASN A 269 -14.24 8.14 7.85
CA ASN A 269 -15.13 6.97 7.77
C ASN A 269 -15.97 6.86 6.47
N ILE A 270 -15.68 7.67 5.46
CA ILE A 270 -16.22 7.48 4.12
C ILE A 270 -15.23 6.64 3.31
N VAL A 271 -15.67 5.48 2.88
CA VAL A 271 -14.83 4.51 2.12
C VAL A 271 -15.19 4.53 0.63
N ALA A 272 -14.20 4.22 -0.22
CA ALA A 272 -14.40 4.10 -1.66
C ALA A 272 -15.05 2.76 -2.02
N ALA A 273 -16.29 2.57 -1.57
CA ALA A 273 -17.08 1.36 -1.83
C ALA A 273 -18.57 1.70 -1.81
N LYS A 274 -19.35 0.89 -2.53
CA LYS A 274 -20.81 0.91 -2.38
C LYS A 274 -21.17 0.23 -1.06
N VAL A 275 -21.61 1.02 -0.08
CA VAL A 275 -21.99 0.55 1.26
C VAL A 275 -23.50 0.43 1.35
N ASP A 276 -23.99 -0.79 1.41
CA ASP A 276 -25.37 -1.14 1.77
C ASP A 276 -25.42 -1.76 3.17
N GLU A 277 -26.61 -2.16 3.64
CA GLU A 277 -26.79 -2.74 4.97
C GLU A 277 -26.07 -4.07 5.19
N LYS A 278 -25.72 -4.78 4.11
CA LYS A 278 -25.03 -6.08 4.14
C LYS A 278 -23.52 -5.94 4.02
N TYR A 279 -23.01 -4.72 3.78
CA TYR A 279 -21.58 -4.49 3.65
C TYR A 279 -20.86 -4.72 4.98
N ILE A 280 -19.99 -5.73 5.01
CA ILE A 280 -19.19 -6.11 6.20
C ILE A 280 -17.72 -5.78 6.06
N GLY A 281 -17.25 -5.47 4.87
CA GLY A 281 -15.86 -5.19 4.57
C GLY A 281 -15.40 -3.79 4.98
N THR A 282 -14.21 -3.47 4.56
CA THR A 282 -13.64 -2.11 4.63
C THR A 282 -12.64 -1.88 3.51
N THR A 283 -12.09 -0.69 3.45
CA THR A 283 -10.94 -0.34 2.60
C THR A 283 -10.09 0.71 3.31
N HIS A 284 -9.05 1.15 2.67
CA HIS A 284 -8.12 2.18 3.14
C HIS A 284 -8.07 3.33 2.15
N SER A 285 -7.61 4.50 2.57
CA SER A 285 -7.79 5.68 1.73
C SER A 285 -6.86 6.84 1.95
N ALA A 286 -5.75 6.63 2.54
CA ALA A 286 -4.63 7.53 2.40
C ALA A 286 -4.36 8.56 3.52
N TRP A 287 -5.26 9.43 3.95
CA TRP A 287 -4.85 10.57 4.79
C TRP A 287 -5.40 10.60 6.21
N ASN A 288 -6.39 9.78 6.50
CA ASN A 288 -6.93 9.70 7.84
C ASN A 288 -5.94 9.00 8.79
N PRO A 289 -5.88 9.36 10.07
CA PRO A 289 -4.96 8.72 11.02
C PRO A 289 -5.07 7.21 11.08
N TYR A 290 -6.26 6.63 10.92
CA TYR A 290 -6.45 5.18 10.91
C TYR A 290 -5.88 4.49 9.65
N ASP A 291 -5.63 5.24 8.58
CA ASP A 291 -4.95 4.75 7.37
C ASP A 291 -3.45 5.07 7.40
N ALA A 292 -3.08 6.25 7.88
CA ALA A 292 -1.75 6.81 7.75
C ALA A 292 -0.83 6.54 8.95
N HIS A 293 -1.39 6.22 10.14
CA HIS A 293 -0.60 5.90 11.33
C HIS A 293 -0.31 4.41 11.36
N ILE A 294 0.86 4.04 10.88
CA ILE A 294 1.35 2.67 10.72
C ILE A 294 2.50 2.38 11.69
N PRO A 295 2.79 1.11 12.01
CA PRO A 295 3.96 0.78 12.81
C PRO A 295 5.25 1.05 12.04
N LEU A 296 6.30 1.47 12.75
CA LEU A 296 7.67 1.47 12.27
C LEU A 296 8.57 0.96 13.40
N ILE A 297 9.20 -0.19 13.19
CA ILE A 297 10.01 -0.88 14.19
C ILE A 297 11.34 -1.21 13.55
N PHE A 298 12.43 -0.88 14.25
CA PHE A 298 13.77 -1.34 13.93
C PHE A 298 14.28 -2.24 15.05
N MET A 299 15.04 -3.27 14.74
CA MET A 299 15.68 -4.15 15.72
C MET A 299 16.91 -4.86 15.15
N GLY A 300 17.79 -5.25 16.03
CA GLY A 300 18.95 -6.09 15.72
C GLY A 300 20.26 -5.29 15.63
N TRP A 301 21.00 -5.46 14.54
CA TRP A 301 22.35 -4.90 14.39
C TRP A 301 22.37 -3.38 14.60
N LYS A 302 23.21 -2.92 15.55
CA LYS A 302 23.38 -1.52 15.95
C LYS A 302 22.08 -0.77 16.35
N VAL A 303 21.00 -1.46 16.71
CA VAL A 303 19.77 -0.78 17.17
C VAL A 303 19.67 -0.91 18.68
N GLU A 304 19.67 0.20 19.39
CA GLU A 304 19.42 0.25 20.82
C GLU A 304 17.93 0.13 21.14
N HIS A 305 17.63 -0.37 22.34
CA HIS A 305 16.26 -0.45 22.82
C HIS A 305 15.75 0.93 23.22
N GLY A 306 14.66 1.37 22.60
CA GLY A 306 14.05 2.68 22.87
C GLY A 306 12.72 2.86 22.14
N GLN A 307 12.19 4.05 22.26
CA GLN A 307 11.03 4.51 21.48
C GLN A 307 11.14 6.02 21.25
N THR A 308 10.63 6.49 20.14
CA THR A 308 10.53 7.92 19.85
C THR A 308 9.09 8.34 19.63
N ALA A 309 8.75 9.56 20.05
CA ALA A 309 7.48 10.21 19.75
C ALA A 309 7.59 11.21 18.57
N LYS A 310 8.78 11.33 17.97
CA LYS A 310 8.95 12.15 16.76
C LYS A 310 8.11 11.57 15.63
N THR A 311 7.54 12.42 14.81
CA THR A 311 6.86 11.97 13.60
C THR A 311 7.90 11.45 12.61
N THR A 312 7.77 10.20 12.22
CA THR A 312 8.56 9.55 11.18
C THR A 312 7.66 9.14 10.02
N HIS A 313 8.25 8.93 8.87
CA HIS A 313 7.53 8.53 7.66
C HIS A 313 8.14 7.26 7.06
N ILE A 314 7.35 6.49 6.33
CA ILE A 314 7.85 5.27 5.65
C ILE A 314 9.02 5.57 4.69
N ILE A 315 9.07 6.78 4.14
CA ILE A 315 10.16 7.25 3.28
C ILE A 315 11.49 7.42 4.03
N ASP A 316 11.47 7.48 5.36
CA ASP A 316 12.65 7.64 6.20
C ASP A 316 13.41 6.31 6.40
N ILE A 317 12.81 5.18 6.03
CA ILE A 317 13.45 3.86 6.14
C ILE A 317 14.71 3.79 5.28
N ALA A 318 14.61 4.20 4.01
CA ALA A 318 15.73 4.09 3.08
C ALA A 318 16.94 4.93 3.51
N PRO A 319 16.84 6.24 3.81
CA PRO A 319 17.99 7.04 4.26
C PRO A 319 18.54 6.53 5.61
N THR A 320 17.70 6.08 6.53
CA THR A 320 18.15 5.49 7.81
C THR A 320 19.02 4.25 7.57
N VAL A 321 18.57 3.30 6.75
CA VAL A 321 19.33 2.10 6.42
C VAL A 321 20.61 2.44 5.67
N CYS A 322 20.57 3.40 4.74
CA CYS A 322 21.77 3.86 4.02
C CYS A 322 22.79 4.49 4.97
N SER A 323 22.35 5.32 5.92
CA SER A 323 23.22 5.89 6.96
C SER A 323 23.90 4.81 7.78
N MET A 324 23.14 3.84 8.31
CA MET A 324 23.69 2.72 9.09
C MET A 324 24.68 1.86 8.29
N LEU A 325 24.50 1.73 6.98
CA LEU A 325 25.40 0.97 6.10
C LEU A 325 26.54 1.82 5.52
N HIS A 326 26.60 3.13 5.81
CA HIS A 326 27.57 4.08 5.25
C HIS A 326 27.60 4.08 3.72
N ILE A 327 26.42 4.01 3.09
CA ILE A 327 26.25 4.05 1.64
C ILE A 327 25.42 5.28 1.23
N GLN A 328 25.54 5.67 -0.04
CA GLN A 328 24.77 6.77 -0.59
C GLN A 328 23.27 6.43 -0.62
N GLU A 329 22.46 7.41 -0.27
CA GLU A 329 21.00 7.33 -0.39
C GLU A 329 20.56 7.17 -1.84
N PRO A 330 19.38 6.54 -2.08
CA PRO A 330 18.81 6.45 -3.41
C PRO A 330 18.56 7.82 -4.03
N ASN A 331 18.72 7.93 -5.35
CA ASN A 331 18.35 9.14 -6.08
C ASN A 331 16.89 9.50 -5.83
N ALA A 332 16.61 10.79 -5.66
CA ALA A 332 15.30 11.34 -5.35
C ALA A 332 14.71 10.87 -3.99
N CYS A 333 15.54 10.40 -3.07
CA CYS A 333 15.15 10.22 -1.68
C CYS A 333 14.80 11.59 -1.09
N ILE A 334 13.61 11.70 -0.47
CA ILE A 334 13.13 12.89 0.23
C ILE A 334 12.85 12.63 1.71
N GLY A 335 13.11 11.41 2.17
CA GLY A 335 13.05 11.04 3.58
C GLY A 335 14.26 11.53 4.35
N GLU A 336 14.16 11.52 5.66
CA GLU A 336 15.23 11.92 6.59
C GLU A 336 15.70 10.70 7.39
N THR A 337 16.99 10.69 7.76
CA THR A 337 17.52 9.65 8.64
C THR A 337 16.88 9.75 10.02
N ILE A 338 16.42 8.64 10.56
CA ILE A 338 15.92 8.54 11.93
C ILE A 338 17.15 8.44 12.84
N GLU A 339 17.55 9.57 13.41
CA GLU A 339 18.77 9.70 14.23
C GLU A 339 18.78 8.69 15.41
N GLU A 340 17.64 8.51 16.09
CA GLU A 340 17.50 7.58 17.21
C GLU A 340 17.75 6.10 16.82
N VAL A 341 17.81 5.80 15.53
CA VAL A 341 18.15 4.47 15.01
C VAL A 341 19.57 4.42 14.47
N ALA A 342 20.03 5.50 13.82
CA ALA A 342 21.26 5.52 13.06
C ALA A 342 22.50 6.01 13.86
N ASP A 343 22.33 6.79 14.92
CA ASP A 343 23.42 7.44 15.66
C ASP A 343 24.03 6.57 16.78
N ASN A 344 23.98 5.26 16.66
CA ASN A 344 24.50 4.33 17.65
C ASN A 344 25.91 3.83 17.28
N ASP A 345 26.84 4.77 17.03
CA ASP A 345 28.27 4.47 16.85
C ASP A 345 29.02 4.35 18.17
#